data_2f68b5546a442871391759407501d1a1
#
_entry.id   2f68b5546a442871391759407501d1a1
#
_cell.length_a   1.000
_cell.length_b   1.000
_cell.length_c   1.000
_cell.angle_alpha   90.00
_cell.angle_beta   90.00
_cell.angle_gamma   90.00
#
_symmetry.space_group_name_H-M   'P 1'
#
loop_
_entity.id
_entity.type
_entity.pdbx_description
1 polymer ?
#
loop_
_entity_poly.entity_id
_entity_poly.type
_entity_poly.pdbx_seq_one_letter_code
_entity_poly.pdbx_strand_id
1 'polypeptide(L)'
;MLGYLGRVIVVTIAVFAVLATTAFADDRPADQNIQEEVWAIPVTLPTIAYVVRPVGKGPFPLAVMNHGVSMNQRERGFFPLVEFRDAAMWFAKRGYMVVAPTGSGYGAAALDDPERGLYPLFFSKIGNCDNPNFRDAGRAVALIDKWIIEYMNDQKLIVPDNVIVVGQSAGGWAAIALSSENLPGVRAIVAFAAGRGGRVGDKPYNNCAPDKLVAATGEFGRTARTPMLWIYIENDTFFGPALSRRMHEAYTGAGGNAEYHLLPAFGSEGHFLVSSPDGLPLWTSLVGAFLDKRR
;
A
#
# COMPACT_ATOMS: atom_id res chain seq x y z
N MET A 1 -53.62 24.89 65.72
CA MET A 1 -53.13 24.93 64.32
C MET A 1 -52.10 23.82 64.20
N LEU A 2 -52.49 22.67 63.69
CA LEU A 2 -51.61 21.50 63.49
C LEU A 2 -51.00 21.55 62.09
N GLY A 3 -49.66 21.62 62.03
CA GLY A 3 -48.91 21.51 60.78
C GLY A 3 -48.58 20.05 60.48
N TYR A 4 -49.05 19.55 59.34
CA TYR A 4 -48.70 18.24 58.78
C TYR A 4 -47.38 18.34 58.03
N LEU A 5 -46.35 17.64 58.56
CA LEU A 5 -45.09 17.40 57.81
C LEU A 5 -45.24 16.11 57.01
N GLY A 6 -45.47 16.25 55.70
CA GLY A 6 -45.44 15.14 54.78
C GLY A 6 -43.98 14.69 54.48
N ARG A 7 -43.64 13.48 54.86
CA ARG A 7 -42.37 12.84 54.42
C ARG A 7 -42.53 12.33 53.01
N VAL A 8 -41.73 12.90 52.11
CA VAL A 8 -41.54 12.37 50.73
C VAL A 8 -40.53 11.22 50.82
N ILE A 9 -40.98 9.99 50.52
CA ILE A 9 -40.10 8.84 50.37
C ILE A 9 -39.67 8.80 48.90
N VAL A 10 -38.40 9.10 48.64
CA VAL A 10 -37.79 8.95 47.32
C VAL A 10 -37.33 7.50 47.18
N VAL A 11 -38.04 6.71 46.39
CA VAL A 11 -37.64 5.35 46.02
C VAL A 11 -36.74 5.43 44.81
N THR A 12 -35.44 5.24 45.02
CA THR A 12 -34.46 5.16 43.93
C THR A 12 -34.46 3.72 43.37
N ILE A 13 -35.06 3.53 42.21
CA ILE A 13 -35.00 2.24 41.49
C ILE A 13 -33.67 2.22 40.73
N ALA A 14 -32.71 1.45 41.21
CA ALA A 14 -31.50 1.16 40.49
C ALA A 14 -31.80 0.10 39.40
N VAL A 15 -31.88 0.54 38.14
CA VAL A 15 -31.98 -0.40 37.01
C VAL A 15 -30.56 -0.87 36.68
N PHE A 16 -30.23 -2.09 37.09
CA PHE A 16 -29.05 -2.78 36.62
C PHE A 16 -29.29 -3.28 35.18
N ALA A 17 -28.82 -2.57 34.18
CA ALA A 17 -28.74 -3.09 32.83
C ALA A 17 -27.58 -4.09 32.75
N VAL A 18 -27.91 -5.37 32.78
CA VAL A 18 -26.97 -6.45 32.47
C VAL A 18 -26.80 -6.43 30.96
N LEU A 19 -25.73 -5.77 30.47
CA LEU A 19 -25.26 -5.90 29.08
C LEU A 19 -24.70 -7.31 28.95
N ALA A 20 -25.53 -8.24 28.48
CA ALA A 20 -25.06 -9.52 27.97
C ALA A 20 -24.30 -9.24 26.67
N THR A 21 -22.98 -9.16 26.73
CA THR A 21 -22.13 -9.24 25.56
C THR A 21 -22.23 -10.66 25.02
N THR A 22 -23.11 -10.87 24.06
CA THR A 22 -23.06 -12.06 23.22
C THR A 22 -21.78 -11.95 22.37
N ALA A 23 -20.73 -12.62 22.81
CA ALA A 23 -19.60 -12.90 21.95
C ALA A 23 -20.16 -13.77 20.81
N PHE A 24 -20.30 -13.18 19.63
CA PHE A 24 -20.52 -13.96 18.42
C PHE A 24 -19.26 -14.79 18.21
N ALA A 25 -19.38 -16.09 18.42
CA ALA A 25 -18.34 -17.01 18.00
C ALA A 25 -18.18 -16.86 16.47
N ASP A 26 -16.99 -16.45 16.05
CA ASP A 26 -16.65 -16.34 14.65
C ASP A 26 -16.38 -17.75 14.10
N ASP A 27 -17.38 -18.33 13.44
CA ASP A 27 -17.30 -19.66 12.82
C ASP A 27 -16.42 -19.72 11.56
N ARG A 28 -15.43 -18.83 11.42
CA ARG A 28 -14.49 -18.85 10.30
C ARG A 28 -13.47 -19.99 10.46
N PRO A 29 -13.43 -20.96 9.53
CA PRO A 29 -12.42 -22.01 9.59
C PRO A 29 -11.04 -21.48 9.23
N ALA A 30 -10.04 -21.90 10.00
CA ALA A 30 -8.61 -22.02 9.68
C ALA A 30 -7.71 -20.79 9.49
N ASP A 31 -8.17 -19.54 9.44
CA ASP A 31 -7.32 -18.36 9.55
C ASP A 31 -7.34 -17.74 10.98
N GLN A 32 -7.59 -18.56 11.99
CA GLN A 32 -7.80 -18.18 13.39
C GLN A 32 -6.63 -17.41 14.02
N ASN A 33 -5.49 -17.33 13.35
CA ASN A 33 -4.29 -16.65 13.85
C ASN A 33 -4.01 -15.30 13.15
N ILE A 34 -4.94 -14.77 12.34
CA ILE A 34 -4.79 -13.52 11.63
C ILE A 34 -5.96 -12.60 11.92
N GLN A 35 -5.66 -11.33 12.17
CA GLN A 35 -6.64 -10.25 12.36
C GLN A 35 -6.64 -9.34 11.13
N GLU A 36 -7.86 -8.95 10.70
CA GLU A 36 -8.09 -7.96 9.66
C GLU A 36 -8.76 -6.74 10.30
N GLU A 37 -8.18 -5.57 10.13
CA GLU A 37 -8.61 -4.35 10.80
C GLU A 37 -8.54 -3.16 9.84
N VAL A 38 -9.26 -2.09 10.17
CA VAL A 38 -9.14 -0.78 9.52
C VAL A 38 -8.62 0.20 10.54
N TRP A 39 -7.50 0.82 10.23
CA TRP A 39 -6.86 1.79 11.11
C TRP A 39 -6.87 3.19 10.51
N ALA A 40 -7.05 4.20 11.37
CA ALA A 40 -6.70 5.57 11.08
C ALA A 40 -5.31 5.82 11.68
N ILE A 41 -4.30 5.87 10.83
CA ILE A 41 -2.90 6.07 11.24
C ILE A 41 -2.65 7.58 11.30
N PRO A 42 -2.30 8.14 12.46
CA PRO A 42 -2.17 9.59 12.66
C PRO A 42 -0.78 10.09 12.19
N VAL A 43 -0.44 9.84 10.94
CA VAL A 43 0.65 10.54 10.26
C VAL A 43 0.14 11.92 9.85
N THR A 44 0.85 12.75 9.17
CA THR A 44 0.52 14.18 8.93
C THR A 44 -0.95 14.46 8.56
N LEU A 45 -1.62 13.53 7.91
CA LEU A 45 -3.07 13.41 7.77
C LEU A 45 -3.47 12.03 8.25
N PRO A 46 -4.63 11.86 8.89
CA PRO A 46 -5.12 10.54 9.21
C PRO A 46 -5.18 9.69 7.94
N THR A 47 -4.26 8.75 7.83
CA THR A 47 -4.23 7.82 6.71
C THR A 47 -5.06 6.60 7.06
N ILE A 48 -6.15 6.38 6.34
CA ILE A 48 -6.94 5.16 6.48
C ILE A 48 -6.17 4.01 5.84
N ALA A 49 -6.01 2.92 6.56
CA ALA A 49 -5.29 1.75 6.08
C ALA A 49 -6.04 0.46 6.41
N TYR A 50 -6.06 -0.48 5.49
CA TYR A 50 -6.38 -1.87 5.77
C TYR A 50 -5.15 -2.52 6.40
N VAL A 51 -5.34 -3.14 7.57
CA VAL A 51 -4.26 -3.76 8.33
C VAL A 51 -4.56 -5.24 8.53
N VAL A 52 -3.60 -6.08 8.17
CA VAL A 52 -3.67 -7.54 8.37
C VAL A 52 -2.44 -7.97 9.16
N ARG A 53 -2.64 -8.68 10.26
CA ARG A 53 -1.51 -9.08 11.10
C ARG A 53 -1.78 -10.39 11.83
N PRO A 54 -0.74 -11.11 12.26
CA PRO A 54 -0.92 -12.22 13.19
C PRO A 54 -1.60 -11.77 14.48
N VAL A 55 -2.37 -12.68 15.09
CA VAL A 55 -2.93 -12.47 16.44
C VAL A 55 -1.77 -12.34 17.44
N GLY A 56 -1.84 -11.33 18.30
CA GLY A 56 -0.81 -11.08 19.32
C GLY A 56 -0.40 -9.62 19.42
N LYS A 57 0.55 -9.36 20.32
CA LYS A 57 1.01 -7.99 20.60
C LYS A 57 2.14 -7.51 19.70
N GLY A 58 2.79 -8.41 18.95
CA GLY A 58 3.99 -8.07 18.19
C GLY A 58 5.26 -8.03 19.08
N PRO A 59 6.35 -7.38 18.68
CA PRO A 59 6.49 -6.71 17.38
C PRO A 59 6.51 -7.68 16.20
N PHE A 60 6.00 -7.24 15.05
CA PHE A 60 5.95 -8.03 13.81
C PHE A 60 6.90 -7.46 12.75
N PRO A 61 7.43 -8.26 11.82
CA PRO A 61 7.92 -7.75 10.54
C PRO A 61 6.84 -6.91 9.86
N LEU A 62 7.20 -5.79 9.21
CA LEU A 62 6.23 -4.91 8.55
C LEU A 62 6.27 -5.10 7.03
N ALA A 63 5.09 -5.13 6.41
CA ALA A 63 4.92 -4.95 4.96
C ALA A 63 4.00 -3.76 4.69
N VAL A 64 4.51 -2.70 4.07
CA VAL A 64 3.69 -1.59 3.57
C VAL A 64 3.31 -1.90 2.13
N MET A 65 1.99 -1.89 1.81
CA MET A 65 1.47 -2.26 0.48
C MET A 65 0.74 -1.09 -0.19
N ASN A 66 1.32 -0.55 -1.25
CA ASN A 66 0.80 0.61 -1.97
C ASN A 66 0.02 0.22 -3.22
N HIS A 67 -1.21 0.74 -3.35
CA HIS A 67 -2.06 0.53 -4.51
C HIS A 67 -1.70 1.43 -5.70
N GLY A 68 -2.21 1.07 -6.87
CA GLY A 68 -2.12 1.86 -8.09
C GLY A 68 -2.99 3.13 -8.04
N VAL A 69 -2.98 3.89 -9.12
CA VAL A 69 -3.83 5.06 -9.27
C VAL A 69 -4.72 4.94 -10.50
N SER A 70 -5.95 5.47 -10.39
CA SER A 70 -6.84 5.65 -11.53
C SER A 70 -6.89 7.13 -11.94
N MET A 71 -6.92 7.39 -13.25
CA MET A 71 -7.20 8.71 -13.80
C MET A 71 -8.70 9.03 -13.76
N ASN A 72 -9.55 8.03 -13.60
CA ASN A 72 -10.99 8.18 -13.51
C ASN A 72 -11.39 8.63 -12.10
N GLN A 73 -12.00 9.83 -12.00
CA GLN A 73 -12.45 10.38 -10.71
C GLN A 73 -13.49 9.50 -10.01
N ARG A 74 -14.38 8.86 -10.77
CA ARG A 74 -15.41 7.98 -10.22
C ARG A 74 -14.77 6.72 -9.60
N GLU A 75 -13.81 6.12 -10.28
CA GLU A 75 -13.07 4.96 -9.76
C GLU A 75 -12.29 5.34 -8.48
N ARG A 76 -11.69 6.53 -8.43
CA ARG A 76 -11.06 7.01 -7.20
C ARG A 76 -12.06 7.18 -6.06
N GLY A 77 -13.22 7.79 -6.33
CA GLY A 77 -14.26 8.01 -5.31
C GLY A 77 -14.84 6.72 -4.74
N PHE A 78 -14.93 5.68 -5.56
CA PHE A 78 -15.43 4.35 -5.15
C PHE A 78 -14.31 3.32 -4.91
N PHE A 79 -13.08 3.79 -4.70
CA PHE A 79 -11.96 2.88 -4.47
C PHE A 79 -12.21 2.04 -3.21
N PRO A 80 -12.00 0.71 -3.28
CA PRO A 80 -12.25 -0.18 -2.15
C PRO A 80 -11.28 0.10 -1.00
N LEU A 81 -11.76 -0.03 0.22
CA LEU A 81 -10.93 0.06 1.41
C LEU A 81 -9.92 -1.10 1.48
N VAL A 82 -10.28 -2.23 0.88
CA VAL A 82 -9.50 -3.47 0.89
C VAL A 82 -9.17 -3.86 -0.56
N GLU A 83 -8.02 -3.43 -1.07
CA GLU A 83 -7.60 -3.70 -2.45
C GLU A 83 -6.86 -5.03 -2.60
N PHE A 84 -5.90 -5.33 -1.72
CA PHE A 84 -4.98 -6.45 -1.86
C PHE A 84 -5.22 -7.55 -0.83
N ARG A 85 -6.47 -7.88 -0.53
CA ARG A 85 -6.78 -8.79 0.59
C ARG A 85 -5.98 -10.09 0.53
N ASP A 86 -6.01 -10.79 -0.60
CA ASP A 86 -5.38 -12.10 -0.71
C ASP A 86 -3.85 -12.02 -0.67
N ALA A 87 -3.27 -10.99 -1.28
CA ALA A 87 -1.84 -10.72 -1.18
C ALA A 87 -1.45 -10.33 0.25
N ALA A 88 -2.22 -9.47 0.93
CA ALA A 88 -1.99 -9.09 2.32
C ALA A 88 -2.06 -10.31 3.26
N MET A 89 -3.05 -11.18 3.06
CA MET A 89 -3.18 -12.45 3.80
C MET A 89 -1.97 -13.36 3.57
N TRP A 90 -1.43 -13.43 2.35
CA TRP A 90 -0.23 -14.21 2.07
C TRP A 90 0.98 -13.73 2.87
N PHE A 91 1.20 -12.41 2.96
CA PHE A 91 2.26 -11.83 3.79
C PHE A 91 2.00 -12.04 5.29
N ALA A 92 0.76 -11.87 5.74
CA ALA A 92 0.40 -12.06 7.15
C ALA A 92 0.60 -13.52 7.61
N LYS A 93 0.28 -14.50 6.75
CA LYS A 93 0.57 -15.93 6.99
C LYS A 93 2.09 -16.22 7.10
N ARG A 94 2.93 -15.34 6.59
CA ARG A 94 4.40 -15.39 6.74
C ARG A 94 4.91 -14.60 7.96
N GLY A 95 4.01 -14.12 8.80
CA GLY A 95 4.32 -13.43 10.05
C GLY A 95 4.39 -11.91 9.96
N TYR A 96 4.12 -11.31 8.80
CA TYR A 96 4.15 -9.85 8.66
C TYR A 96 2.87 -9.19 9.21
N MET A 97 3.04 -8.04 9.81
CA MET A 97 1.99 -7.05 9.89
C MET A 97 1.96 -6.31 8.56
N VAL A 98 0.84 -6.39 7.85
CA VAL A 98 0.64 -5.70 6.57
C VAL A 98 -0.15 -4.43 6.81
N VAL A 99 0.32 -3.32 6.26
CA VAL A 99 -0.37 -2.04 6.26
C VAL A 99 -0.55 -1.61 4.81
N ALA A 100 -1.80 -1.57 4.36
CA ALA A 100 -2.17 -1.12 3.02
C ALA A 100 -2.91 0.23 3.11
N PRO A 101 -2.20 1.36 2.98
CA PRO A 101 -2.80 2.68 3.08
C PRO A 101 -3.67 2.98 1.86
N THR A 102 -4.84 3.59 2.09
CA THR A 102 -5.63 4.21 1.03
C THR A 102 -5.03 5.57 0.71
N GLY A 103 -4.63 5.77 -0.53
CA GLY A 103 -4.03 7.03 -0.98
C GLY A 103 -4.98 8.22 -0.85
N SER A 104 -4.42 9.41 -0.61
CA SER A 104 -5.19 10.65 -0.58
C SER A 104 -5.99 10.85 -1.88
N GLY A 105 -7.26 11.24 -1.76
CA GLY A 105 -8.19 11.37 -2.89
C GLY A 105 -8.86 10.07 -3.33
N TYR A 106 -8.68 8.96 -2.59
CA TYR A 106 -9.27 7.65 -2.89
C TYR A 106 -10.26 7.20 -1.81
N GLY A 107 -11.40 6.64 -2.20
CA GLY A 107 -12.36 5.98 -1.32
C GLY A 107 -12.63 6.74 -0.03
N ALA A 108 -12.32 6.11 1.11
CA ALA A 108 -12.50 6.71 2.44
C ALA A 108 -11.64 7.97 2.68
N ALA A 109 -10.54 8.14 1.95
CA ALA A 109 -9.68 9.32 1.97
C ALA A 109 -10.00 10.34 0.85
N ALA A 110 -11.15 10.20 0.17
CA ALA A 110 -11.54 11.08 -0.95
C ALA A 110 -11.85 12.52 -0.49
N LEU A 111 -12.18 12.73 0.78
CA LEU A 111 -12.41 14.07 1.35
C LEU A 111 -11.11 14.89 1.45
N ASP A 112 -9.97 14.23 1.44
CA ASP A 112 -8.65 14.84 1.41
C ASP A 112 -8.23 15.21 -0.01
N ASP A 113 -9.21 15.62 -0.86
CA ASP A 113 -8.97 15.96 -2.27
C ASP A 113 -7.89 17.04 -2.37
N PRO A 114 -6.72 16.68 -2.88
CA PRO A 114 -5.61 17.61 -3.00
C PRO A 114 -5.86 18.73 -4.01
N GLU A 115 -6.87 18.63 -4.89
CA GLU A 115 -7.28 19.73 -5.77
C GLU A 115 -7.88 20.90 -4.97
N ARG A 116 -8.33 20.65 -3.74
CA ARG A 116 -8.85 21.66 -2.83
C ARG A 116 -7.78 22.40 -2.02
N GLY A 117 -6.50 22.15 -2.27
CA GLY A 117 -5.40 23.00 -1.83
C GLY A 117 -4.92 22.83 -0.40
N LEU A 118 -5.42 21.86 0.36
CA LEU A 118 -5.00 21.68 1.75
C LEU A 118 -3.59 21.08 1.90
N TYR A 119 -3.15 20.24 0.94
CA TYR A 119 -1.84 19.57 1.04
C TYR A 119 -1.20 19.28 -0.33
N PRO A 120 -0.49 20.24 -0.93
CA PRO A 120 0.21 20.03 -2.22
C PRO A 120 1.33 18.98 -2.16
N LEU A 121 1.82 18.62 -0.96
CA LEU A 121 2.90 17.65 -0.77
C LEU A 121 2.48 16.20 -1.05
N PHE A 122 1.19 15.88 -1.02
CA PHE A 122 0.67 14.51 -1.20
C PHE A 122 0.19 14.24 -2.62
N PHE A 123 0.51 15.12 -3.54
CA PHE A 123 0.11 15.01 -4.93
C PHE A 123 0.92 13.96 -5.65
N SER A 124 0.30 12.84 -5.91
CA SER A 124 0.83 11.84 -6.85
C SER A 124 0.55 12.18 -8.31
N LYS A 125 0.11 13.38 -8.65
CA LYS A 125 -0.12 13.79 -10.04
C LYS A 125 1.19 14.08 -10.75
N ILE A 126 1.33 13.54 -11.96
CA ILE A 126 2.48 13.80 -12.82
C ILE A 126 2.36 15.09 -13.61
N GLY A 127 1.23 15.80 -13.54
CA GLY A 127 0.94 16.92 -14.43
C GLY A 127 0.54 16.45 -15.84
N ASN A 128 0.86 17.24 -16.86
CA ASN A 128 0.62 16.88 -18.25
C ASN A 128 1.77 16.02 -18.83
N CYS A 129 1.52 15.35 -19.96
CA CYS A 129 2.51 14.47 -20.58
C CYS A 129 3.65 15.19 -21.32
N ASP A 130 3.53 16.49 -21.58
CA ASP A 130 4.63 17.26 -22.18
C ASP A 130 5.75 17.50 -21.18
N ASN A 131 5.38 17.72 -19.90
CA ASN A 131 6.35 17.90 -18.83
C ASN A 131 5.91 17.22 -17.53
N PRO A 132 5.87 15.87 -17.51
CA PRO A 132 5.42 15.12 -16.34
C PRO A 132 6.46 15.16 -15.22
N ASN A 133 5.96 15.36 -13.99
CA ASN A 133 6.79 15.28 -12.79
C ASN A 133 6.72 13.88 -12.17
N PHE A 134 7.36 12.93 -12.82
CA PHE A 134 7.41 11.54 -12.32
C PHE A 134 8.14 11.41 -10.99
N ARG A 135 9.21 12.19 -10.82
CA ARG A 135 10.06 12.15 -9.63
C ARG A 135 9.27 12.49 -8.36
N ASP A 136 8.63 13.66 -8.35
CA ASP A 136 7.93 14.10 -7.14
C ASP A 136 6.65 13.30 -6.91
N ALA A 137 6.00 12.83 -7.98
CA ALA A 137 4.85 11.93 -7.86
C ALA A 137 5.20 10.60 -7.16
N GLY A 138 6.39 10.05 -7.39
CA GLY A 138 6.89 8.88 -6.67
C GLY A 138 7.26 9.21 -5.23
N ARG A 139 8.00 10.29 -5.01
CA ARG A 139 8.47 10.71 -3.69
C ARG A 139 7.35 11.09 -2.74
N ALA A 140 6.27 11.67 -3.24
CA ALA A 140 5.12 12.04 -2.41
C ALA A 140 4.52 10.82 -1.70
N VAL A 141 4.36 9.70 -2.40
CA VAL A 141 3.85 8.46 -1.79
C VAL A 141 4.92 7.78 -0.93
N ALA A 142 6.18 7.77 -1.37
CA ALA A 142 7.30 7.26 -0.59
C ALA A 142 7.46 7.95 0.77
N LEU A 143 7.14 9.25 0.85
CA LEU A 143 7.13 10.01 2.08
C LEU A 143 6.05 9.53 3.06
N ILE A 144 4.88 9.17 2.56
CA ILE A 144 3.81 8.59 3.38
C ILE A 144 4.25 7.23 3.94
N ASP A 145 4.86 6.39 3.10
CA ASP A 145 5.41 5.11 3.54
C ASP A 145 6.42 5.29 4.67
N LYS A 146 7.33 6.27 4.52
CA LYS A 146 8.31 6.61 5.55
C LYS A 146 7.61 6.95 6.87
N TRP A 147 6.62 7.83 6.86
CA TRP A 147 5.90 8.22 8.09
C TRP A 147 5.11 7.06 8.71
N ILE A 148 4.53 6.17 7.90
CA ILE A 148 3.87 4.96 8.40
C ILE A 148 4.90 4.07 9.10
N ILE A 149 6.06 3.83 8.49
CA ILE A 149 7.14 3.02 9.07
C ILE A 149 7.63 3.62 10.39
N GLU A 150 7.89 4.94 10.42
CA GLU A 150 8.29 5.66 11.62
C GLU A 150 7.23 5.54 12.72
N TYR A 151 5.95 5.80 12.41
CA TYR A 151 4.86 5.66 13.36
C TYR A 151 4.75 4.24 13.94
N MET A 152 4.79 3.21 13.08
CA MET A 152 4.70 1.81 13.53
C MET A 152 5.87 1.42 14.43
N ASN A 153 7.06 1.96 14.14
CA ASN A 153 8.25 1.76 14.96
C ASN A 153 8.13 2.45 16.33
N ASP A 154 7.69 3.71 16.36
CA ASP A 154 7.49 4.49 17.59
C ASP A 154 6.45 3.85 18.51
N GLN A 155 5.42 3.24 17.94
CA GLN A 155 4.41 2.47 18.66
C GLN A 155 4.91 1.09 19.12
N LYS A 156 6.15 0.69 18.76
CA LYS A 156 6.74 -0.62 19.05
C LYS A 156 5.94 -1.81 18.51
N LEU A 157 5.23 -1.60 17.43
CA LEU A 157 4.39 -2.61 16.78
C LEU A 157 5.20 -3.50 15.83
N ILE A 158 6.36 -3.02 15.37
CA ILE A 158 7.17 -3.68 14.35
C ILE A 158 8.59 -3.99 14.82
N VAL A 159 9.21 -4.97 14.14
CA VAL A 159 10.64 -5.22 14.24
C VAL A 159 11.37 -4.18 13.37
N PRO A 160 12.19 -3.28 13.93
CA PRO A 160 12.72 -2.09 13.23
C PRO A 160 13.48 -2.42 11.94
N ASP A 161 14.29 -3.50 11.96
CA ASP A 161 15.15 -3.88 10.83
C ASP A 161 14.51 -4.93 9.90
N ASN A 162 13.20 -5.11 9.98
CA ASN A 162 12.48 -6.10 9.20
C ASN A 162 11.24 -5.50 8.52
N VAL A 163 11.48 -4.49 7.70
CA VAL A 163 10.46 -3.81 6.91
C VAL A 163 10.62 -4.17 5.43
N ILE A 164 9.52 -4.46 4.77
CA ILE A 164 9.44 -4.56 3.30
C ILE A 164 8.40 -3.56 2.78
N VAL A 165 8.63 -3.08 1.56
CA VAL A 165 7.65 -2.24 0.85
C VAL A 165 7.23 -2.96 -0.42
N VAL A 166 5.93 -3.06 -0.62
CA VAL A 166 5.30 -3.71 -1.78
C VAL A 166 4.45 -2.67 -2.49
N GLY A 167 4.51 -2.60 -3.80
CA GLY A 167 3.68 -1.65 -4.52
C GLY A 167 3.27 -2.14 -5.90
N GLN A 168 2.08 -1.74 -6.33
CA GLN A 168 1.54 -2.05 -7.64
C GLN A 168 1.35 -0.76 -8.45
N SER A 169 1.70 -0.76 -9.74
CA SER A 169 1.48 0.38 -10.63
C SER A 169 2.15 1.66 -10.08
N ALA A 170 1.37 2.68 -9.79
CA ALA A 170 1.86 3.92 -9.16
C ALA A 170 2.39 3.69 -7.73
N GLY A 171 1.85 2.73 -6.98
CA GLY A 171 2.42 2.29 -5.71
C GLY A 171 3.78 1.60 -5.90
N GLY A 172 3.93 0.82 -6.97
CA GLY A 172 5.22 0.26 -7.39
C GLY A 172 6.22 1.36 -7.80
N TRP A 173 5.75 2.41 -8.47
CA TRP A 173 6.55 3.59 -8.79
C TRP A 173 7.05 4.31 -7.53
N ALA A 174 6.17 4.45 -6.52
CA ALA A 174 6.54 4.99 -5.22
C ALA A 174 7.59 4.12 -4.51
N ALA A 175 7.46 2.81 -4.58
CA ALA A 175 8.42 1.87 -4.02
C ALA A 175 9.81 1.98 -4.71
N ILE A 176 9.84 2.22 -6.04
CA ILE A 176 11.08 2.54 -6.77
C ILE A 176 11.67 3.88 -6.27
N ALA A 177 10.84 4.90 -6.09
CA ALA A 177 11.30 6.18 -5.55
C ALA A 177 11.86 6.05 -4.13
N LEU A 178 11.17 5.29 -3.26
CA LEU A 178 11.58 5.02 -1.88
C LEU A 178 12.94 4.31 -1.81
N SER A 179 13.26 3.44 -2.77
CA SER A 179 14.55 2.76 -2.80
C SER A 179 15.73 3.72 -2.86
N SER A 180 15.55 4.91 -3.44
CA SER A 180 16.58 5.95 -3.53
C SER A 180 16.87 6.64 -2.20
N GLU A 181 15.95 6.54 -1.23
CA GLU A 181 16.07 7.13 0.12
C GLU A 181 16.87 6.23 1.07
N ASN A 182 17.00 4.93 0.77
CA ASN A 182 17.69 3.94 1.61
C ASN A 182 17.26 3.98 3.08
N LEU A 183 15.94 3.97 3.31
CA LEU A 183 15.40 4.08 4.66
C LEU A 183 15.94 2.97 5.57
N PRO A 184 16.45 3.31 6.77
CA PRO A 184 16.87 2.32 7.75
C PRO A 184 15.73 1.32 8.04
N GLY A 185 16.07 0.05 8.15
CA GLY A 185 15.09 -1.01 8.44
C GLY A 185 14.37 -1.56 7.23
N VAL A 186 14.32 -0.86 6.08
CA VAL A 186 13.75 -1.38 4.83
C VAL A 186 14.76 -2.32 4.18
N ARG A 187 14.54 -3.64 4.33
CA ARG A 187 15.47 -4.67 3.87
C ARG A 187 15.21 -5.17 2.45
N ALA A 188 14.01 -4.98 1.93
CA ALA A 188 13.63 -5.41 0.58
C ALA A 188 12.41 -4.63 0.06
N ILE A 189 12.33 -4.50 -1.26
CA ILE A 189 11.22 -3.86 -1.95
C ILE A 189 10.73 -4.78 -3.08
N VAL A 190 9.39 -4.90 -3.22
CA VAL A 190 8.76 -5.67 -4.30
C VAL A 190 7.86 -4.75 -5.11
N ALA A 191 8.10 -4.64 -6.41
CA ALA A 191 7.36 -3.77 -7.31
C ALA A 191 6.65 -4.59 -8.39
N PHE A 192 5.33 -4.57 -8.37
CA PHE A 192 4.48 -5.22 -9.36
C PHE A 192 4.00 -4.21 -10.41
N ALA A 193 4.24 -4.50 -11.69
CA ALA A 193 3.76 -3.69 -12.81
C ALA A 193 3.99 -2.18 -12.58
N ALA A 194 5.15 -1.82 -12.04
CA ALA A 194 5.47 -0.50 -11.53
C ALA A 194 5.56 0.54 -12.66
N GLY A 195 5.03 1.73 -12.42
CA GLY A 195 5.13 2.83 -13.36
C GLY A 195 4.13 3.94 -13.10
N ARG A 196 4.19 4.96 -13.93
CA ARG A 196 3.34 6.14 -13.84
C ARG A 196 2.94 6.65 -15.24
N GLY A 197 1.69 7.09 -15.39
CA GLY A 197 1.19 7.61 -16.67
C GLY A 197 0.95 6.54 -17.74
N GLY A 198 0.57 5.34 -17.35
CA GLY A 198 0.13 4.30 -18.28
C GLY A 198 -1.24 4.56 -18.86
N ARG A 199 -1.52 4.05 -20.08
CA ARG A 199 -2.81 4.08 -20.78
C ARG A 199 -3.43 5.48 -20.90
N VAL A 200 -2.66 6.44 -21.36
CA VAL A 200 -3.16 7.80 -21.63
C VAL A 200 -4.37 7.72 -22.60
N GLY A 201 -5.48 8.33 -22.18
CA GLY A 201 -6.74 8.26 -22.93
C GLY A 201 -7.32 6.85 -23.02
N ASP A 202 -7.04 6.01 -22.03
CA ASP A 202 -7.44 4.60 -21.93
C ASP A 202 -6.95 3.70 -23.10
N LYS A 203 -5.90 4.14 -23.80
CA LYS A 203 -5.33 3.39 -24.93
C LYS A 203 -4.23 2.45 -24.45
N PRO A 204 -4.32 1.13 -24.75
CA PRO A 204 -3.27 0.18 -24.44
C PRO A 204 -1.89 0.64 -24.97
N TYR A 205 -0.85 0.46 -24.15
CA TYR A 205 0.55 0.82 -24.44
C TYR A 205 0.81 2.30 -24.73
N ASN A 206 -0.19 3.17 -24.57
CA ASN A 206 -0.03 4.61 -24.73
C ASN A 206 0.45 5.23 -23.40
N ASN A 207 1.76 5.37 -23.26
CA ASN A 207 2.40 5.87 -22.04
C ASN A 207 2.70 7.37 -22.14
N CYS A 208 2.45 8.08 -21.05
CA CYS A 208 2.81 9.48 -20.88
C CYS A 208 4.34 9.62 -20.85
N ALA A 209 4.91 10.30 -21.84
CA ALA A 209 6.34 10.61 -21.93
C ALA A 209 7.27 9.45 -21.50
N PRO A 210 7.23 8.28 -22.15
CA PRO A 210 7.92 7.08 -21.71
C PRO A 210 9.43 7.26 -21.52
N ASP A 211 10.08 8.09 -22.34
CA ASP A 211 11.52 8.38 -22.21
C ASP A 211 11.84 9.16 -20.93
N LYS A 212 10.95 10.08 -20.52
CA LYS A 212 11.10 10.80 -19.25
C LYS A 212 10.85 9.87 -18.05
N LEU A 213 9.94 8.89 -18.16
CA LEU A 213 9.71 7.87 -17.13
C LEU A 213 10.98 7.00 -16.95
N VAL A 214 11.58 6.56 -18.06
CA VAL A 214 12.84 5.80 -18.04
C VAL A 214 13.98 6.63 -17.43
N ALA A 215 14.10 7.91 -17.80
CA ALA A 215 15.12 8.80 -17.24
C ALA A 215 14.93 8.97 -15.71
N ALA A 216 13.69 9.21 -15.25
CA ALA A 216 13.38 9.33 -13.81
C ALA A 216 13.68 8.03 -13.05
N THR A 217 13.47 6.87 -13.69
CA THR A 217 13.83 5.57 -13.12
C THR A 217 15.34 5.47 -12.89
N GLY A 218 16.14 5.88 -13.87
CA GLY A 218 17.60 5.94 -13.74
C GLY A 218 18.06 6.91 -12.65
N GLU A 219 17.37 8.04 -12.46
CA GLU A 219 17.67 8.97 -11.37
C GLU A 219 17.53 8.31 -10.00
N PHE A 220 16.47 7.54 -9.77
CA PHE A 220 16.30 6.78 -8.52
C PHE A 220 17.37 5.71 -8.33
N GLY A 221 17.79 5.04 -9.41
CA GLY A 221 18.85 4.03 -9.38
C GLY A 221 20.20 4.53 -8.88
N ARG A 222 20.53 5.82 -9.04
CA ARG A 222 21.85 6.38 -8.65
C ARG A 222 22.17 6.19 -7.17
N THR A 223 21.20 6.33 -6.32
CA THR A 223 21.38 6.25 -4.86
C THR A 223 20.82 4.98 -4.25
N ALA A 224 19.95 4.27 -4.95
CA ALA A 224 19.26 3.09 -4.45
C ALA A 224 20.23 1.93 -4.14
N ARG A 225 20.12 1.38 -2.92
CA ARG A 225 20.93 0.24 -2.46
C ARG A 225 20.07 -0.89 -1.93
N THR A 226 18.85 -0.58 -1.47
CA THR A 226 17.90 -1.58 -0.99
C THR A 226 17.59 -2.56 -2.13
N PRO A 227 17.73 -3.89 -1.90
CA PRO A 227 17.41 -4.89 -2.93
C PRO A 227 15.95 -4.81 -3.36
N MET A 228 15.72 -4.86 -4.65
CA MET A 228 14.37 -4.85 -5.23
C MET A 228 14.09 -6.09 -6.07
N LEU A 229 12.83 -6.49 -6.09
CA LEU A 229 12.27 -7.45 -7.04
C LEU A 229 11.23 -6.74 -7.89
N TRP A 230 11.44 -6.70 -9.21
CA TRP A 230 10.52 -6.13 -10.18
C TRP A 230 9.79 -7.24 -10.92
N ILE A 231 8.47 -7.26 -10.83
CA ILE A 231 7.61 -8.25 -11.45
C ILE A 231 6.71 -7.56 -12.45
N TYR A 232 6.84 -7.92 -13.73
CA TYR A 232 5.99 -7.47 -14.82
C TYR A 232 5.35 -8.67 -15.51
N ILE A 233 4.34 -8.41 -16.33
CA ILE A 233 3.52 -9.45 -16.96
C ILE A 233 3.50 -9.21 -18.47
N GLU A 234 3.58 -10.26 -19.28
CA GLU A 234 3.69 -10.17 -20.74
C GLU A 234 2.56 -9.38 -21.40
N ASN A 235 1.34 -9.49 -20.87
CA ASN A 235 0.17 -8.78 -21.38
C ASN A 235 -0.23 -7.56 -20.54
N ASP A 236 0.70 -6.97 -19.79
CA ASP A 236 0.47 -5.66 -19.15
C ASP A 236 0.40 -4.57 -20.24
N THR A 237 -0.79 -3.97 -20.40
CA THR A 237 -1.01 -2.91 -21.40
C THR A 237 -0.74 -1.50 -20.87
N PHE A 238 -0.42 -1.36 -19.58
CA PHE A 238 0.01 -0.10 -18.96
C PHE A 238 1.53 0.10 -19.07
N PHE A 239 2.31 -0.88 -18.64
CA PHE A 239 3.78 -0.82 -18.65
C PHE A 239 4.36 -2.09 -19.26
N GLY A 240 4.06 -2.31 -20.54
CA GLY A 240 4.43 -3.52 -21.26
C GLY A 240 5.93 -3.84 -21.25
N PRO A 241 6.30 -5.05 -21.70
CA PRO A 241 7.66 -5.60 -21.55
C PRO A 241 8.77 -4.72 -22.11
N ALA A 242 8.52 -4.02 -23.23
CA ALA A 242 9.52 -3.15 -23.85
C ALA A 242 9.84 -1.94 -22.96
N LEU A 243 8.84 -1.29 -22.38
CA LEU A 243 9.03 -0.13 -21.50
C LEU A 243 9.62 -0.54 -20.16
N SER A 244 9.09 -1.60 -19.54
CA SER A 244 9.54 -2.06 -18.22
C SER A 244 11.00 -2.54 -18.24
N ARG A 245 11.47 -3.18 -19.33
CA ARG A 245 12.89 -3.53 -19.49
C ARG A 245 13.77 -2.29 -19.58
N ARG A 246 13.39 -1.30 -20.37
CA ARG A 246 14.12 -0.02 -20.46
C ARG A 246 14.21 0.68 -19.10
N MET A 247 13.12 0.68 -18.32
CA MET A 247 13.10 1.23 -16.97
C MET A 247 14.09 0.49 -16.07
N HIS A 248 14.07 -0.86 -16.08
CA HIS A 248 14.97 -1.68 -15.29
C HIS A 248 16.45 -1.47 -15.70
N GLU A 249 16.75 -1.44 -16.99
CA GLU A 249 18.10 -1.18 -17.53
C GLU A 249 18.61 0.21 -17.11
N ALA A 250 17.76 1.23 -17.14
CA ALA A 250 18.11 2.57 -16.68
C ALA A 250 18.40 2.61 -15.17
N TYR A 251 17.58 1.90 -14.38
CA TYR A 251 17.75 1.80 -12.93
C TYR A 251 19.04 1.08 -12.55
N THR A 252 19.28 -0.11 -13.09
CA THR A 252 20.45 -0.94 -12.79
C THR A 252 21.72 -0.37 -13.38
N GLY A 253 21.66 0.20 -14.60
CA GLY A 253 22.76 0.91 -15.23
C GLY A 253 23.23 2.15 -14.45
N ALA A 254 22.35 2.75 -13.64
CA ALA A 254 22.69 3.84 -12.74
C ALA A 254 23.24 3.36 -11.37
N GLY A 255 23.27 2.05 -11.11
CA GLY A 255 23.79 1.43 -9.88
C GLY A 255 22.73 0.89 -8.92
N GLY A 256 21.44 0.95 -9.30
CA GLY A 256 20.35 0.39 -8.52
C GLY A 256 20.38 -1.13 -8.45
N ASN A 257 19.95 -1.70 -7.34
CA ASN A 257 19.96 -3.15 -7.09
C ASN A 257 18.56 -3.74 -7.29
N ALA A 258 18.26 -4.27 -8.48
CA ALA A 258 16.95 -4.85 -8.80
C ALA A 258 17.07 -6.13 -9.63
N GLU A 259 16.33 -7.16 -9.21
CA GLU A 259 16.04 -8.35 -10.01
C GLU A 259 14.79 -8.07 -10.87
N TYR A 260 14.79 -8.47 -12.15
CA TYR A 260 13.65 -8.29 -13.06
C TYR A 260 13.07 -9.64 -13.47
N HIS A 261 11.76 -9.77 -13.33
CA HIS A 261 11.03 -10.95 -13.76
C HIS A 261 9.83 -10.55 -14.62
N LEU A 262 9.76 -11.14 -15.81
CA LEU A 262 8.62 -11.05 -16.71
C LEU A 262 7.83 -12.35 -16.60
N LEU A 263 6.66 -12.30 -15.99
CA LEU A 263 5.77 -13.45 -15.86
C LEU A 263 4.93 -13.65 -17.12
N PRO A 264 4.46 -14.88 -17.39
CA PRO A 264 3.54 -15.15 -18.49
C PRO A 264 2.27 -14.29 -18.43
N ALA A 265 1.58 -14.20 -19.55
CA ALA A 265 0.31 -13.49 -19.65
C ALA A 265 -0.69 -13.97 -18.59
N PHE A 266 -1.39 -13.02 -17.95
CA PHE A 266 -2.37 -13.28 -16.91
C PHE A 266 -3.72 -12.65 -17.26
N GLY A 267 -4.76 -13.45 -17.33
CA GLY A 267 -6.10 -12.98 -17.64
C GLY A 267 -6.16 -12.19 -18.96
N SER A 268 -7.07 -11.25 -19.03
CA SER A 268 -7.17 -10.30 -20.16
C SER A 268 -6.26 -9.09 -20.01
N GLU A 269 -5.79 -8.79 -18.80
CA GLU A 269 -4.92 -7.65 -18.47
C GLU A 269 -3.99 -8.01 -17.31
N GLY A 270 -2.71 -8.16 -17.62
CA GLY A 270 -1.70 -8.58 -16.66
C GLY A 270 -1.39 -7.57 -15.56
N HIS A 271 -1.73 -6.29 -15.79
CA HIS A 271 -1.46 -5.21 -14.86
C HIS A 271 -1.99 -5.44 -13.43
N PHE A 272 -3.09 -6.18 -13.31
CA PHE A 272 -3.78 -6.42 -12.04
C PHE A 272 -3.46 -7.77 -11.39
N LEU A 273 -2.34 -8.41 -11.75
CA LEU A 273 -1.93 -9.72 -11.23
C LEU A 273 -1.99 -9.79 -9.70
N VAL A 274 -1.43 -8.81 -8.99
CA VAL A 274 -1.31 -8.83 -7.53
C VAL A 274 -2.64 -8.56 -6.82
N SER A 275 -3.57 -7.87 -7.48
CA SER A 275 -4.93 -7.61 -6.96
C SER A 275 -5.87 -8.80 -7.11
N SER A 276 -5.48 -9.83 -7.89
CA SER A 276 -6.30 -11.01 -8.14
C SER A 276 -5.87 -12.20 -7.29
N PRO A 277 -6.79 -12.92 -6.65
CA PRO A 277 -6.48 -14.17 -5.96
C PRO A 277 -5.89 -15.23 -6.90
N ASP A 278 -6.32 -15.26 -8.17
CA ASP A 278 -5.79 -16.18 -9.20
C ASP A 278 -4.34 -15.88 -9.58
N GLY A 279 -3.85 -14.70 -9.27
CA GLY A 279 -2.46 -14.30 -9.48
C GLY A 279 -1.49 -14.90 -8.46
N LEU A 280 -1.96 -15.25 -7.25
CA LEU A 280 -1.11 -15.76 -6.16
C LEU A 280 -0.16 -16.86 -6.59
N PRO A 281 -0.59 -17.94 -7.29
CA PRO A 281 0.31 -19.04 -7.67
C PRO A 281 1.48 -18.60 -8.57
N LEU A 282 1.33 -17.50 -9.30
CA LEU A 282 2.33 -17.06 -10.27
C LEU A 282 3.49 -16.29 -9.62
N TRP A 283 3.25 -15.58 -8.51
CA TRP A 283 4.27 -14.72 -7.92
C TRP A 283 4.72 -15.11 -6.50
N THR A 284 3.91 -15.87 -5.75
CA THR A 284 4.19 -16.13 -4.32
C THR A 284 5.49 -16.87 -4.07
N SER A 285 5.81 -17.89 -4.89
CA SER A 285 7.08 -18.63 -4.78
C SER A 285 8.28 -17.74 -5.07
N LEU A 286 8.17 -16.88 -6.09
CA LEU A 286 9.23 -15.96 -6.48
C LEU A 286 9.50 -14.92 -5.39
N VAL A 287 8.45 -14.25 -4.89
CA VAL A 287 8.55 -13.27 -3.80
C VAL A 287 9.05 -13.95 -2.52
N GLY A 288 8.55 -15.15 -2.19
CA GLY A 288 9.00 -15.93 -1.06
C GLY A 288 10.51 -16.18 -1.10
N ALA A 289 11.00 -16.72 -2.20
CA ALA A 289 12.43 -17.00 -2.39
C ALA A 289 13.30 -15.73 -2.34
N PHE A 290 12.79 -14.60 -2.88
CA PHE A 290 13.48 -13.31 -2.82
C PHE A 290 13.60 -12.81 -1.38
N LEU A 291 12.54 -12.88 -0.59
CA LEU A 291 12.52 -12.41 0.79
C LEU A 291 13.32 -13.31 1.74
N ASP A 292 13.30 -14.63 1.52
CA ASP A 292 14.02 -15.61 2.36
C ASP A 292 15.55 -15.46 2.28
N LYS A 293 16.08 -15.03 1.13
CA LYS A 293 17.50 -14.71 0.96
C LYS A 293 17.96 -13.46 1.73
N ARG A 294 17.03 -12.71 2.30
CA ARG A 294 17.26 -11.39 2.92
C ARG A 294 16.72 -11.30 4.35
N ARG A 295 16.57 -12.46 4.99
CA ARG A 295 16.20 -12.57 6.42
C ARG A 295 17.35 -12.25 7.35
#